data_2c9b66fe8179a09fe65bce6a15f20247
#
_entry.id   2c9b66fe8179a09fe65bce6a15f20247
#
_cell.length_a   1.000
_cell.length_b   1.000
_cell.length_c   1.000
_cell.angle_alpha   90.00
_cell.angle_beta   90.00
_cell.angle_gamma   90.00
#
_symmetry.space_group_name_H-M   'P 1'
#
loop_
_entity.id
_entity.type
_entity.pdbx_description
1 polymer ?
#
loop_
_entity_poly.entity_id
_entity_poly.type
_entity_poly.pdbx_seq_one_letter_code
_entity_poly.pdbx_strand_id
1 'polypeptide(L)'
;SGRSVIVVGPDLKIYQCGLPKEMALELFKPFVMKKLVNEGGAPNIKNAKKKVERADDSVWDILENVIKEHPVLLNRAPTLHRLGIQAFEPVLVEGRAIRLHPLVCTAFNADFDGDQMAVHVPLSPEAQAEARFLILSANNLLKPQDGKPVTVPTQDMVLGSYYLTKTTGVSNIDDAYKTLTKAITKTPDDDIREFDNAQAVIDAFESGDIANEEEILVKDGTGIREGVKYGDSAVTTYDKIRLKF
;
A
#
# COMPACT_ATOMS: atom_id res chain seq x y z
N SER A 1 18.56 -12.75 -11.03
CA SER A 1 17.42 -13.14 -10.21
C SER A 1 17.84 -13.36 -8.76
N GLY A 2 16.94 -13.11 -7.83
CA GLY A 2 17.13 -13.32 -6.41
C GLY A 2 15.89 -13.97 -5.78
N ARG A 3 15.96 -14.32 -4.50
CA ARG A 3 14.86 -14.89 -3.74
C ARG A 3 14.96 -14.46 -2.29
N SER A 4 13.84 -14.09 -1.69
CA SER A 4 13.76 -13.76 -0.26
C SER A 4 12.36 -14.01 0.31
N VAL A 5 12.28 -13.98 1.62
CA VAL A 5 11.01 -14.00 2.37
C VAL A 5 10.24 -12.72 2.08
N ILE A 6 8.92 -12.80 2.09
CA ILE A 6 8.03 -11.65 1.92
C ILE A 6 7.45 -11.20 3.26
N VAL A 7 7.24 -9.88 3.38
CA VAL A 7 6.54 -9.25 4.49
C VAL A 7 5.53 -8.23 3.96
N VAL A 8 4.55 -7.89 4.79
CA VAL A 8 3.54 -6.92 4.41
C VAL A 8 4.12 -5.51 4.25
N GLY A 9 3.68 -4.80 3.21
CA GLY A 9 4.03 -3.40 2.95
C GLY A 9 2.76 -2.58 2.66
N PRO A 10 2.00 -2.17 3.69
CA PRO A 10 0.73 -1.47 3.51
C PRO A 10 0.89 -0.05 2.95
N ASP A 11 2.04 0.56 3.14
CA ASP A 11 2.43 1.90 2.65
C ASP A 11 2.81 1.93 1.17
N LEU A 12 2.98 0.76 0.55
CA LEU A 12 3.29 0.66 -0.87
C LEU A 12 2.05 0.93 -1.72
N LYS A 13 2.27 1.52 -2.89
CA LYS A 13 1.23 1.56 -3.93
C LYS A 13 1.08 0.18 -4.57
N ILE A 14 -0.09 -0.08 -5.17
CA ILE A 14 -0.41 -1.41 -5.72
C ILE A 14 0.58 -1.88 -6.80
N TYR A 15 1.21 -0.96 -7.49
CA TYR A 15 2.22 -1.24 -8.51
C TYR A 15 3.66 -1.24 -7.98
N GLN A 16 3.86 -1.02 -6.67
CA GLN A 16 5.18 -0.98 -6.04
C GLN A 16 5.48 -2.25 -5.25
N CYS A 17 6.75 -2.60 -5.18
CA CYS A 17 7.27 -3.59 -4.24
C CYS A 17 8.48 -3.03 -3.49
N GLY A 18 8.63 -3.41 -2.24
CA GLY A 18 9.81 -3.06 -1.45
C GLY A 18 10.92 -4.08 -1.70
N LEU A 19 12.02 -3.65 -2.30
CA LEU A 19 13.17 -4.50 -2.57
C LEU A 19 14.31 -4.18 -1.58
N PRO A 20 14.84 -5.17 -0.85
CA PRO A 20 15.99 -4.98 0.04
C PRO A 20 17.17 -4.34 -0.70
N LYS A 21 17.77 -3.32 -0.09
CA LYS A 21 18.89 -2.55 -0.70
C LYS A 21 20.04 -3.45 -1.18
N GLU A 22 20.46 -4.39 -0.33
CA GLU A 22 21.55 -5.33 -0.67
C GLU A 22 21.18 -6.21 -1.87
N MET A 23 19.96 -6.72 -1.90
CA MET A 23 19.44 -7.53 -3.02
C MET A 23 19.35 -6.70 -4.30
N ALA A 24 18.83 -5.47 -4.22
CA ALA A 24 18.74 -4.56 -5.35
C ALA A 24 20.11 -4.28 -5.95
N LEU A 25 21.12 -4.02 -5.11
CA LEU A 25 22.48 -3.77 -5.55
C LEU A 25 23.08 -4.94 -6.34
N GLU A 26 22.86 -6.17 -5.88
CA GLU A 26 23.33 -7.36 -6.61
C GLU A 26 22.55 -7.59 -7.92
N LEU A 27 21.23 -7.41 -7.91
CA LEU A 27 20.39 -7.60 -9.09
C LEU A 27 20.67 -6.56 -10.19
N PHE A 28 20.87 -5.31 -9.80
CA PHE A 28 21.10 -4.20 -10.72
C PHE A 28 22.59 -3.87 -10.92
N LYS A 29 23.48 -4.67 -10.39
CA LYS A 29 24.95 -4.47 -10.48
C LYS A 29 25.47 -4.10 -11.87
N PRO A 30 25.08 -4.78 -12.97
CA PRO A 30 25.52 -4.41 -14.30
C PRO A 30 25.10 -3.01 -14.73
N PHE A 31 23.85 -2.63 -14.40
CA PHE A 31 23.30 -1.31 -14.74
C PHE A 31 23.97 -0.19 -13.95
N VAL A 32 24.19 -0.41 -12.65
CA VAL A 32 24.89 0.53 -11.77
C VAL A 32 26.34 0.71 -12.22
N MET A 33 27.06 -0.38 -12.55
CA MET A 33 28.43 -0.29 -13.06
C MET A 33 28.51 0.49 -14.38
N LYS A 34 27.57 0.25 -15.31
CA LYS A 34 27.48 0.98 -16.58
C LYS A 34 27.29 2.47 -16.33
N LYS A 35 26.37 2.82 -15.44
CA LYS A 35 26.04 4.22 -15.12
C LYS A 35 27.21 4.92 -14.42
N LEU A 36 27.89 4.25 -13.46
CA LEU A 36 29.09 4.75 -12.81
C LEU A 36 30.19 5.12 -13.78
N VAL A 37 30.39 4.31 -14.83
CA VAL A 37 31.40 4.59 -15.86
C VAL A 37 30.97 5.75 -16.75
N ASN A 38 29.72 5.79 -17.16
CA ASN A 38 29.18 6.83 -18.05
C ASN A 38 29.16 8.22 -17.41
N GLU A 39 28.87 8.31 -16.12
CA GLU A 39 28.81 9.56 -15.35
C GLU A 39 30.18 10.01 -14.83
N GLY A 40 31.25 9.29 -15.18
CA GLY A 40 32.62 9.62 -14.75
C GLY A 40 32.92 9.27 -13.29
N GLY A 41 32.00 8.59 -12.59
CA GLY A 41 32.21 8.14 -11.22
C GLY A 41 33.26 7.05 -11.06
N ALA A 42 33.59 6.36 -12.15
CA ALA A 42 34.68 5.38 -12.21
C ALA A 42 35.38 5.41 -13.58
N PRO A 43 36.74 5.39 -13.64
CA PRO A 43 37.46 5.46 -14.88
C PRO A 43 37.37 4.21 -15.76
N ASN A 44 36.99 3.08 -15.17
CA ASN A 44 36.79 1.82 -15.89
C ASN A 44 35.90 0.85 -15.11
N ILE A 45 35.45 -0.20 -15.78
CA ILE A 45 34.54 -1.24 -15.22
C ILE A 45 35.16 -1.92 -13.98
N LYS A 46 36.48 -2.13 -13.95
CA LYS A 46 37.17 -2.75 -12.82
C LYS A 46 37.06 -1.89 -11.54
N ASN A 47 37.20 -0.58 -11.68
CA ASN A 47 37.05 0.35 -10.56
C ASN A 47 35.58 0.53 -10.17
N ALA A 48 34.65 0.54 -11.14
CA ALA A 48 33.23 0.55 -10.88
C ALA A 48 32.82 -0.69 -10.05
N LYS A 49 33.30 -1.88 -10.42
CA LYS A 49 33.03 -3.11 -9.66
C LYS A 49 33.52 -3.01 -8.22
N LYS A 50 34.76 -2.50 -8.00
CA LYS A 50 35.30 -2.31 -6.65
C LYS A 50 34.47 -1.33 -5.80
N LYS A 51 33.95 -0.23 -6.40
CA LYS A 51 33.09 0.72 -5.72
C LYS A 51 31.75 0.09 -5.31
N VAL A 52 31.16 -0.67 -6.21
CA VAL A 52 29.90 -1.39 -5.92
C VAL A 52 30.10 -2.45 -4.81
N GLU A 53 31.21 -3.18 -4.83
CA GLU A 53 31.56 -4.16 -3.79
C GLU A 53 31.82 -3.54 -2.41
N ARG A 54 32.29 -2.28 -2.38
CA ARG A 54 32.45 -1.51 -1.14
C ARG A 54 31.16 -0.83 -0.65
N ALA A 55 30.12 -0.81 -1.51
CA ALA A 55 28.88 -0.11 -1.26
C ALA A 55 29.07 1.37 -0.86
N ASP A 56 29.94 2.08 -1.62
CA ASP A 56 30.20 3.51 -1.41
C ASP A 56 28.89 4.31 -1.48
N ASP A 57 28.75 5.42 -0.75
CA ASP A 57 27.53 6.24 -0.69
C ASP A 57 27.02 6.67 -2.08
N SER A 58 27.95 7.02 -2.99
CA SER A 58 27.61 7.37 -4.38
C SER A 58 26.92 6.24 -5.17
N VAL A 59 27.09 5.00 -4.74
CA VAL A 59 26.46 3.83 -5.39
C VAL A 59 24.98 3.77 -5.10
N TRP A 60 24.55 4.18 -3.90
CA TRP A 60 23.15 4.17 -3.49
C TRP A 60 22.32 5.17 -4.28
N ASP A 61 22.82 6.38 -4.49
CA ASP A 61 22.17 7.41 -5.31
C ASP A 61 21.97 6.94 -6.76
N ILE A 62 23.01 6.30 -7.31
CA ILE A 62 22.95 5.76 -8.68
C ILE A 62 21.99 4.57 -8.75
N LEU A 63 21.99 3.69 -7.75
CA LEU A 63 21.05 2.57 -7.68
C LEU A 63 19.61 3.07 -7.64
N GLU A 64 19.30 4.06 -6.80
CA GLU A 64 17.97 4.66 -6.72
C GLU A 64 17.52 5.23 -8.07
N ASN A 65 18.41 5.90 -8.77
CA ASN A 65 18.11 6.41 -10.11
C ASN A 65 17.93 5.32 -11.16
N VAL A 66 18.66 4.20 -11.06
CA VAL A 66 18.55 3.07 -12.00
C VAL A 66 17.23 2.34 -11.82
N ILE A 67 16.76 2.16 -10.59
CA ILE A 67 15.53 1.39 -10.30
C ILE A 67 14.25 2.14 -10.63
N LYS A 68 14.25 3.49 -10.61
CA LYS A 68 13.04 4.32 -10.83
C LYS A 68 12.30 4.01 -12.12
N GLU A 69 12.97 3.55 -13.15
CA GLU A 69 12.39 3.27 -14.46
C GLU A 69 12.50 1.81 -14.88
N HIS A 70 12.94 0.94 -13.98
CA HIS A 70 13.22 -0.44 -14.29
C HIS A 70 12.31 -1.39 -13.50
N PRO A 71 11.20 -1.88 -14.09
CA PRO A 71 10.31 -2.80 -13.40
C PRO A 71 11.00 -4.12 -13.10
N VAL A 72 10.62 -4.77 -12.01
CA VAL A 72 11.04 -6.13 -11.65
C VAL A 72 9.86 -7.07 -11.68
N LEU A 73 10.09 -8.34 -11.95
CA LEU A 73 9.10 -9.38 -11.93
C LEU A 73 9.18 -10.13 -10.60
N LEU A 74 8.07 -10.22 -9.88
CA LEU A 74 7.92 -11.08 -8.71
C LEU A 74 7.18 -12.35 -9.10
N ASN A 75 7.66 -13.48 -8.60
CA ASN A 75 7.03 -14.78 -8.79
C ASN A 75 6.96 -15.56 -7.48
N ARG A 76 5.80 -16.15 -7.20
CA ARG A 76 5.64 -17.15 -6.13
C ARG A 76 5.34 -18.51 -6.73
N ALA A 77 6.15 -19.49 -6.37
CA ALA A 77 5.90 -20.88 -6.74
C ALA A 77 4.91 -21.55 -5.76
N PRO A 78 4.01 -22.43 -6.23
CA PRO A 78 3.83 -22.83 -7.63
C PRO A 78 3.09 -21.78 -8.45
N THR A 79 3.50 -21.54 -9.69
CA THR A 79 2.85 -20.62 -10.62
C THR A 79 1.68 -21.32 -11.31
N LEU A 80 0.49 -21.23 -10.74
CA LEU A 80 -0.70 -21.95 -11.21
C LEU A 80 -1.44 -21.21 -12.34
N HIS A 81 -1.29 -19.90 -12.43
CA HIS A 81 -1.91 -19.04 -13.43
C HIS A 81 -1.05 -17.78 -13.70
N ARG A 82 -1.40 -17.03 -14.73
CA ARG A 82 -0.59 -15.88 -15.19
C ARG A 82 -0.33 -14.81 -14.12
N LEU A 83 -1.24 -14.62 -13.15
CA LEU A 83 -1.08 -13.63 -12.08
C LEU A 83 -0.09 -14.07 -10.99
N GLY A 84 0.43 -15.31 -11.05
CA GLY A 84 1.53 -15.77 -10.21
C GLY A 84 2.89 -15.16 -10.59
N ILE A 85 2.93 -14.40 -11.70
CA ILE A 85 4.06 -13.55 -12.09
C ILE A 85 3.50 -12.17 -12.40
N GLN A 86 3.94 -11.15 -11.67
CA GLN A 86 3.56 -9.76 -11.90
C GLN A 86 4.77 -8.85 -11.85
N ALA A 87 4.70 -7.75 -12.59
CA ALA A 87 5.72 -6.71 -12.57
C ALA A 87 5.38 -5.64 -11.54
N PHE A 88 6.41 -5.10 -10.93
CA PHE A 88 6.33 -4.04 -9.94
C PHE A 88 7.45 -3.02 -10.15
N GLU A 89 7.19 -1.78 -9.76
CA GLU A 89 8.23 -0.76 -9.62
C GLU A 89 8.92 -0.95 -8.26
N PRO A 90 10.23 -1.20 -8.22
CA PRO A 90 10.92 -1.44 -6.97
C PRO A 90 11.15 -0.13 -6.21
N VAL A 91 10.94 -0.19 -4.89
CA VAL A 91 11.31 0.84 -3.92
C VAL A 91 12.31 0.22 -2.96
N LEU A 92 13.41 0.93 -2.68
CA LEU A 92 14.42 0.43 -1.75
C LEU A 92 13.90 0.44 -0.32
N VAL A 93 14.09 -0.68 0.36
CA VAL A 93 13.71 -0.84 1.76
C VAL A 93 14.86 -1.40 2.59
N GLU A 94 14.86 -1.06 3.86
CA GLU A 94 15.79 -1.64 4.82
C GLU A 94 15.38 -3.07 5.19
N GLY A 95 16.35 -3.87 5.64
CA GLY A 95 16.15 -5.27 6.00
C GLY A 95 16.45 -6.23 4.85
N ARG A 96 16.02 -7.48 4.99
CA ARG A 96 16.32 -8.57 4.04
C ARG A 96 15.08 -9.16 3.39
N ALA A 97 13.89 -8.76 3.82
CA ALA A 97 12.62 -9.25 3.30
C ALA A 97 12.07 -8.32 2.21
N ILE A 98 11.46 -8.93 1.19
CA ILE A 98 10.72 -8.20 0.17
C ILE A 98 9.41 -7.73 0.77
N ARG A 99 9.07 -6.44 0.62
CA ARG A 99 7.76 -5.92 1.00
C ARG A 99 6.79 -6.06 -0.15
N LEU A 100 5.63 -6.62 0.13
CA LEU A 100 4.58 -6.85 -0.84
C LEU A 100 3.29 -6.14 -0.41
N HIS A 101 2.61 -5.50 -1.36
CA HIS A 101 1.33 -4.88 -1.09
C HIS A 101 0.28 -5.94 -0.73
N PRO A 102 -0.48 -5.80 0.37
CA PRO A 102 -1.39 -6.84 0.84
C PRO A 102 -2.49 -7.23 -0.17
N LEU A 103 -2.96 -6.31 -1.00
CA LEU A 103 -4.01 -6.59 -1.98
C LEU A 103 -3.57 -7.49 -3.14
N VAL A 104 -2.27 -7.65 -3.41
CA VAL A 104 -1.78 -8.56 -4.46
C VAL A 104 -1.56 -9.99 -3.95
N CYS A 105 -1.59 -10.21 -2.65
CA CYS A 105 -1.38 -11.54 -2.05
C CYS A 105 -2.36 -12.59 -2.57
N THR A 106 -3.61 -12.21 -2.79
CA THR A 106 -4.64 -13.10 -3.36
C THR A 106 -4.24 -13.63 -4.74
N ALA A 107 -3.67 -12.77 -5.61
CA ALA A 107 -3.22 -13.15 -6.94
C ALA A 107 -2.06 -14.15 -6.91
N PHE A 108 -1.13 -13.99 -5.96
CA PHE A 108 0.00 -14.89 -5.76
C PHE A 108 -0.35 -16.12 -4.90
N ASN A 109 -1.52 -16.16 -4.28
CA ASN A 109 -1.85 -17.09 -3.20
C ASN A 109 -0.75 -17.11 -2.13
N ALA A 110 -0.30 -15.90 -1.74
CA ALA A 110 0.80 -15.68 -0.80
C ALA A 110 0.26 -15.26 0.57
N ASP A 111 0.96 -15.70 1.62
CA ASP A 111 0.78 -15.24 2.98
C ASP A 111 2.14 -14.85 3.60
N PHE A 112 2.11 -14.28 4.79
CA PHE A 112 3.31 -13.74 5.46
C PHE A 112 3.80 -14.64 6.60
N ASP A 113 3.55 -15.93 6.51
CA ASP A 113 3.95 -16.94 7.50
C ASP A 113 5.35 -17.53 7.27
N GLY A 114 6.09 -17.01 6.31
CA GLY A 114 7.42 -17.49 5.89
C GLY A 114 7.55 -17.76 4.41
N ASP A 115 6.51 -17.41 3.62
CA ASP A 115 6.55 -17.52 2.16
C ASP A 115 7.72 -16.74 1.57
N GLN A 116 8.26 -17.30 0.48
CA GLN A 116 9.34 -16.70 -0.29
C GLN A 116 8.88 -16.39 -1.71
N MET A 117 9.41 -15.33 -2.29
CA MET A 117 9.21 -14.99 -3.69
C MET A 117 10.53 -14.80 -4.43
N ALA A 118 10.53 -15.15 -5.70
CA ALA A 118 11.64 -14.89 -6.60
C ALA A 118 11.47 -13.52 -7.25
N VAL A 119 12.60 -12.83 -7.44
CA VAL A 119 12.70 -11.55 -8.15
C VAL A 119 13.50 -11.74 -9.42
N HIS A 120 12.99 -11.28 -10.54
CA HIS A 120 13.66 -11.28 -11.84
C HIS A 120 13.73 -9.88 -12.41
N VAL A 121 14.89 -9.52 -12.99
CA VAL A 121 15.09 -8.22 -13.63
C VAL A 121 15.08 -8.42 -15.14
N PRO A 122 14.13 -7.84 -15.89
CA PRO A 122 14.14 -7.85 -17.34
C PRO A 122 15.34 -7.05 -17.86
N LEU A 123 16.11 -7.65 -18.78
CA LEU A 123 17.37 -7.07 -19.24
C LEU A 123 17.22 -6.24 -20.52
N SER A 124 16.41 -6.71 -21.47
CA SER A 124 16.24 -6.02 -22.74
C SER A 124 15.18 -4.90 -22.65
N PRO A 125 15.25 -3.86 -23.49
CA PRO A 125 14.23 -2.82 -23.53
C PRO A 125 12.83 -3.35 -23.88
N GLU A 126 12.76 -4.35 -24.75
CA GLU A 126 11.51 -5.00 -25.13
C GLU A 126 10.88 -5.72 -23.94
N ALA A 127 11.67 -6.48 -23.18
CA ALA A 127 11.21 -7.17 -21.97
C ALA A 127 10.78 -6.18 -20.88
N GLN A 128 11.46 -5.04 -20.74
CA GLN A 128 11.07 -3.97 -19.81
C GLN A 128 9.75 -3.30 -20.23
N ALA A 129 9.57 -3.07 -21.52
CA ALA A 129 8.33 -2.51 -22.07
C ALA A 129 7.16 -3.50 -21.84
N GLU A 130 7.35 -4.79 -22.11
CA GLU A 130 6.35 -5.82 -21.86
C GLU A 130 6.00 -5.91 -20.35
N ALA A 131 6.99 -5.88 -19.48
CA ALA A 131 6.78 -5.86 -18.03
C ALA A 131 5.95 -4.65 -17.59
N ARG A 132 6.21 -3.47 -18.15
CA ARG A 132 5.52 -2.22 -17.80
C ARG A 132 4.10 -2.14 -18.36
N PHE A 133 3.88 -2.55 -19.62
CA PHE A 133 2.60 -2.36 -20.29
C PHE A 133 1.64 -3.53 -20.09
N LEU A 134 2.13 -4.76 -19.98
CA LEU A 134 1.30 -5.97 -19.92
C LEU A 134 1.27 -6.62 -18.53
N ILE A 135 2.44 -6.72 -17.88
CA ILE A 135 2.60 -7.55 -16.69
C ILE A 135 2.49 -6.73 -15.38
N LEU A 136 2.50 -5.40 -15.45
CA LEU A 136 2.41 -4.54 -14.26
C LEU A 136 1.16 -4.88 -13.44
N SER A 137 1.30 -4.98 -12.13
CA SER A 137 0.22 -5.35 -11.21
C SER A 137 -1.01 -4.45 -11.33
N ALA A 138 -0.83 -3.15 -11.55
CA ALA A 138 -1.92 -2.20 -11.75
C ALA A 138 -2.77 -2.49 -13.00
N ASN A 139 -2.21 -3.17 -14.01
CA ASN A 139 -2.93 -3.53 -15.24
C ASN A 139 -3.63 -4.89 -15.13
N ASN A 140 -3.41 -5.65 -14.05
CA ASN A 140 -3.89 -7.01 -13.86
C ASN A 140 -4.79 -7.13 -12.62
N LEU A 141 -5.75 -6.22 -12.49
CA LEU A 141 -6.67 -6.15 -11.34
C LEU A 141 -7.85 -7.11 -11.45
N LEU A 142 -8.09 -7.68 -12.64
CA LEU A 142 -9.21 -8.57 -12.91
C LEU A 142 -8.74 -10.01 -13.14
N LYS A 143 -9.51 -10.96 -12.63
CA LYS A 143 -9.29 -12.39 -12.90
C LYS A 143 -9.56 -12.71 -14.37
N PRO A 144 -8.66 -13.42 -15.05
CA PRO A 144 -8.90 -13.81 -16.43
C PRO A 144 -10.02 -14.85 -16.60
N GLN A 145 -10.40 -15.52 -15.51
CA GLN A 145 -11.41 -16.59 -15.51
C GLN A 145 -12.84 -16.03 -15.61
N ASP A 146 -13.17 -15.02 -14.81
CA ASP A 146 -14.54 -14.54 -14.61
C ASP A 146 -14.66 -13.00 -14.66
N GLY A 147 -13.58 -12.29 -14.90
CA GLY A 147 -13.54 -10.84 -14.96
C GLY A 147 -13.80 -10.13 -13.62
N LYS A 148 -13.87 -10.86 -12.52
CA LYS A 148 -14.05 -10.27 -11.18
C LYS A 148 -12.75 -9.67 -10.67
N PRO A 149 -12.81 -8.66 -9.78
CA PRO A 149 -11.61 -8.11 -9.15
C PRO A 149 -10.83 -9.19 -8.38
N VAL A 150 -9.52 -9.18 -8.53
CA VAL A 150 -8.59 -10.00 -7.71
C VAL A 150 -8.21 -9.27 -6.44
N THR A 151 -8.03 -7.95 -6.54
CA THR A 151 -7.58 -7.07 -5.47
C THR A 151 -8.76 -6.61 -4.62
N VAL A 152 -9.23 -7.50 -3.75
CA VAL A 152 -10.32 -7.24 -2.81
C VAL A 152 -9.83 -7.39 -1.39
N PRO A 153 -10.34 -6.59 -0.43
CA PRO A 153 -10.04 -6.79 0.98
C PRO A 153 -10.45 -8.19 1.44
N THR A 154 -9.60 -8.85 2.20
CA THR A 154 -9.84 -10.19 2.74
C THR A 154 -9.47 -10.27 4.21
N GLN A 155 -10.06 -11.24 4.95
CA GLN A 155 -9.68 -11.59 6.32
C GLN A 155 -9.46 -10.38 7.25
N ASP A 156 -8.23 -10.15 7.67
CA ASP A 156 -7.84 -9.11 8.64
C ASP A 156 -8.12 -7.69 8.13
N MET A 157 -8.07 -7.46 6.81
CA MET A 157 -8.43 -6.17 6.22
C MET A 157 -9.92 -5.87 6.39
N VAL A 158 -10.78 -6.89 6.24
CA VAL A 158 -12.23 -6.76 6.47
C VAL A 158 -12.52 -6.53 7.94
N LEU A 159 -11.85 -7.30 8.83
CA LEU A 159 -11.99 -7.15 10.27
C LEU A 159 -11.52 -5.77 10.74
N GLY A 160 -10.38 -5.32 10.25
CA GLY A 160 -9.84 -3.98 10.54
C GLY A 160 -10.77 -2.86 10.07
N SER A 161 -11.31 -2.97 8.85
CA SER A 161 -12.28 -2.02 8.33
C SER A 161 -13.58 -1.99 9.16
N TYR A 162 -14.06 -3.16 9.58
CA TYR A 162 -15.20 -3.26 10.49
C TYR A 162 -14.92 -2.56 11.83
N TYR A 163 -13.76 -2.83 12.43
CA TYR A 163 -13.37 -2.23 13.70
C TYR A 163 -13.28 -0.70 13.61
N LEU A 164 -12.64 -0.17 12.55
CA LEU A 164 -12.50 1.27 12.32
C LEU A 164 -13.84 1.99 12.05
N THR A 165 -14.85 1.26 11.58
CA THR A 165 -16.18 1.83 11.30
C THR A 165 -17.22 1.58 12.40
N LYS A 166 -16.83 0.84 13.45
CA LYS A 166 -17.68 0.58 14.60
C LYS A 166 -17.88 1.85 15.42
N THR A 167 -19.10 2.08 15.92
CA THR A 167 -19.43 3.15 16.85
C THR A 167 -19.62 2.61 18.26
N THR A 168 -19.21 3.38 19.25
CA THR A 168 -19.47 3.06 20.67
C THR A 168 -20.96 3.14 20.96
N GLY A 169 -21.50 2.13 21.61
CA GLY A 169 -22.91 2.09 22.04
C GLY A 169 -23.83 1.20 21.22
N VAL A 170 -23.36 0.63 20.09
CA VAL A 170 -24.12 -0.34 19.31
C VAL A 170 -23.68 -1.75 19.67
N SER A 171 -24.33 -2.37 20.65
CA SER A 171 -23.98 -3.72 21.11
C SER A 171 -24.71 -4.85 20.35
N ASN A 172 -25.81 -4.54 19.65
CA ASN A 172 -26.56 -5.49 18.86
C ASN A 172 -27.40 -4.81 17.76
N ILE A 173 -28.05 -5.60 16.89
CA ILE A 173 -28.86 -5.12 15.76
C ILE A 173 -30.02 -4.23 16.22
N ASP A 174 -30.61 -4.51 17.40
CA ASP A 174 -31.72 -3.72 17.94
C ASP A 174 -31.27 -2.32 18.36
N ASP A 175 -30.05 -2.19 18.90
CA ASP A 175 -29.48 -0.90 19.27
C ASP A 175 -29.05 -0.12 18.02
N ALA A 176 -28.54 -0.81 16.99
CA ALA A 176 -28.30 -0.21 15.68
C ALA A 176 -29.58 0.33 15.05
N TYR A 177 -30.68 -0.43 15.16
CA TYR A 177 -31.99 -0.01 14.64
C TYR A 177 -32.58 1.17 15.42
N LYS A 178 -32.42 1.18 16.74
CA LYS A 178 -32.80 2.31 17.60
C LYS A 178 -31.99 3.55 17.32
N THR A 179 -30.69 3.41 17.11
CA THR A 179 -29.79 4.52 16.77
C THR A 179 -30.13 5.08 15.38
N LEU A 180 -30.39 4.21 14.39
CA LEU A 180 -30.85 4.61 13.06
C LEU A 180 -32.23 5.31 13.13
N THR A 181 -33.15 4.79 13.93
CA THR A 181 -34.47 5.37 14.10
C THR A 181 -34.41 6.72 14.84
N LYS A 182 -33.55 6.85 15.85
CA LYS A 182 -33.27 8.13 16.51
C LYS A 182 -32.64 9.13 15.53
N ALA A 183 -31.69 8.69 14.69
CA ALA A 183 -31.04 9.52 13.69
C ALA A 183 -32.02 10.02 12.59
N ILE A 184 -33.07 9.26 12.28
CA ILE A 184 -34.08 9.64 11.28
C ILE A 184 -35.17 10.55 11.87
N THR A 185 -35.45 10.43 13.19
CA THR A 185 -36.64 11.04 13.82
C THR A 185 -36.31 12.20 14.78
N LYS A 186 -35.05 12.45 15.14
CA LYS A 186 -34.66 13.50 16.11
C LYS A 186 -33.54 14.40 15.59
N THR A 187 -33.64 15.68 15.95
CA THR A 187 -32.50 16.59 16.07
C THR A 187 -31.39 15.98 16.92
N PRO A 188 -30.10 16.28 16.66
CA PRO A 188 -28.97 15.76 17.43
C PRO A 188 -29.27 15.85 18.94
N ASP A 189 -29.05 14.76 19.69
CA ASP A 189 -29.13 14.80 21.15
C ASP A 189 -28.13 15.84 21.67
N ASP A 190 -28.50 16.57 22.73
CA ASP A 190 -27.69 17.64 23.33
C ASP A 190 -26.30 17.19 23.84
N ASP A 191 -26.01 15.88 23.80
CA ASP A 191 -24.76 15.28 24.25
C ASP A 191 -23.73 15.02 23.14
N ILE A 192 -24.08 15.23 21.84
CA ILE A 192 -23.12 15.03 20.73
C ILE A 192 -22.28 16.30 20.55
N ARG A 193 -20.96 16.15 20.61
CA ARG A 193 -20.04 17.27 20.38
C ARG A 193 -20.08 17.72 18.93
N GLU A 194 -20.19 19.03 18.73
CA GLU A 194 -20.23 19.65 17.40
C GLU A 194 -18.87 20.20 17.01
N PHE A 195 -18.49 19.97 15.76
CA PHE A 195 -17.28 20.51 15.13
C PHE A 195 -17.64 21.24 13.83
N ASP A 196 -16.95 22.32 13.53
CA ASP A 196 -17.23 23.12 12.34
C ASP A 196 -16.76 22.42 11.04
N ASN A 197 -15.63 21.69 11.12
CA ASN A 197 -15.05 20.97 9.97
C ASN A 197 -14.21 19.76 10.43
N ALA A 198 -13.78 18.95 9.47
CA ALA A 198 -12.99 17.75 9.72
C ALA A 198 -11.61 18.04 10.37
N GLN A 199 -11.00 19.20 10.07
CA GLN A 199 -9.73 19.58 10.67
C GLN A 199 -9.86 19.84 12.17
N ALA A 200 -10.93 20.50 12.61
CA ALA A 200 -11.21 20.71 14.03
C ALA A 200 -11.38 19.41 14.81
N VAL A 201 -11.91 18.35 14.16
CA VAL A 201 -11.98 17.01 14.76
C VAL A 201 -10.60 16.39 14.93
N ILE A 202 -9.73 16.53 13.93
CA ILE A 202 -8.36 16.02 14.00
C ILE A 202 -7.59 16.71 15.13
N ASP A 203 -7.70 18.03 15.22
CA ASP A 203 -7.03 18.82 16.26
C ASP A 203 -7.54 18.45 17.68
N ALA A 204 -8.85 18.21 17.83
CA ALA A 204 -9.45 17.76 19.08
C ALA A 204 -9.04 16.33 19.46
N PHE A 205 -8.83 15.47 18.48
CA PHE A 205 -8.30 14.12 18.72
C PHE A 205 -6.83 14.17 19.15
N GLU A 206 -6.01 14.96 18.49
CA GLU A 206 -4.59 15.13 18.85
C GLU A 206 -4.40 15.75 20.24
N SER A 207 -5.33 16.61 20.68
CA SER A 207 -5.36 17.14 22.05
C SER A 207 -5.89 16.14 23.09
N GLY A 208 -6.46 15.02 22.67
CA GLY A 208 -7.01 13.99 23.55
C GLY A 208 -8.43 14.29 24.07
N ASP A 209 -9.12 15.25 23.45
CA ASP A 209 -10.47 15.67 23.87
C ASP A 209 -11.57 14.72 23.41
N ILE A 210 -11.34 13.96 22.34
CA ILE A 210 -12.28 12.98 21.79
C ILE A 210 -11.65 11.61 21.62
N ALA A 211 -12.47 10.54 21.69
CA ALA A 211 -12.06 9.17 21.43
C ALA A 211 -12.31 8.76 19.97
N ASN A 212 -11.59 7.72 19.51
CA ASN A 212 -11.68 7.22 18.12
C ASN A 212 -13.10 6.88 17.68
N GLU A 213 -13.85 6.22 18.56
CA GLU A 213 -15.19 5.67 18.27
C GLU A 213 -16.31 6.59 18.77
N GLU A 214 -16.01 7.78 19.30
CA GLU A 214 -16.99 8.75 19.80
C GLU A 214 -17.81 9.32 18.64
N GLU A 215 -19.14 9.35 18.77
CA GLU A 215 -20.01 9.99 17.79
C GLU A 215 -19.93 11.52 17.92
N ILE A 216 -19.64 12.18 16.83
CA ILE A 216 -19.49 13.63 16.70
C ILE A 216 -20.32 14.15 15.55
N LEU A 217 -20.78 15.39 15.66
CA LEU A 217 -21.48 16.12 14.60
C LEU A 217 -20.50 17.08 13.91
N VAL A 218 -20.34 16.95 12.61
CA VAL A 218 -19.52 17.88 11.80
C VAL A 218 -20.46 18.74 10.97
N LYS A 219 -20.45 20.05 11.17
CA LYS A 219 -21.33 21.00 10.48
C LYS A 219 -21.06 21.08 8.99
N ASP A 220 -19.80 21.11 8.59
CA ASP A 220 -19.40 20.97 7.20
C ASP A 220 -19.19 19.49 6.86
N GLY A 221 -20.31 18.80 6.65
CA GLY A 221 -20.31 17.37 6.23
C GLY A 221 -19.99 17.15 4.77
N THR A 222 -19.61 18.20 4.02
CA THR A 222 -19.25 18.09 2.62
C THR A 222 -18.02 17.20 2.46
N GLY A 223 -18.24 16.07 1.78
CA GLY A 223 -17.18 15.09 1.53
C GLY A 223 -17.03 14.00 2.59
N ILE A 224 -17.77 13.98 3.68
CA ILE A 224 -17.86 12.80 4.56
C ILE A 224 -18.78 11.79 3.87
N ARG A 225 -18.24 10.63 3.47
CA ARG A 225 -18.98 9.65 2.65
C ARG A 225 -20.00 8.84 3.43
N GLU A 226 -19.79 8.64 4.72
CA GLU A 226 -20.61 7.81 5.59
C GLU A 226 -20.95 8.58 6.86
N GLY A 227 -22.21 8.85 7.01
CA GLY A 227 -22.80 9.51 8.16
C GLY A 227 -24.25 9.87 7.87
N VAL A 228 -25.06 10.00 8.90
CA VAL A 228 -26.42 10.51 8.75
C VAL A 228 -26.34 12.02 8.53
N LYS A 229 -26.75 12.47 7.35
CA LYS A 229 -26.70 13.89 7.00
C LYS A 229 -27.92 14.64 7.53
N TYR A 230 -27.68 15.75 8.18
CA TYR A 230 -28.67 16.73 8.57
C TYR A 230 -28.38 18.05 7.86
N GLY A 231 -28.89 18.25 6.65
CA GLY A 231 -28.50 19.37 5.79
C GLY A 231 -27.04 19.26 5.39
N ASP A 232 -26.23 20.25 5.77
CA ASP A 232 -24.77 20.27 5.52
C ASP A 232 -23.97 19.58 6.64
N SER A 233 -24.60 19.21 7.76
CA SER A 233 -23.98 18.51 8.88
C SER A 233 -24.01 16.99 8.69
N ALA A 234 -23.02 16.30 9.28
CA ALA A 234 -22.98 14.82 9.27
C ALA A 234 -22.54 14.29 10.64
N VAL A 235 -23.23 13.24 11.12
CA VAL A 235 -22.80 12.48 12.29
C VAL A 235 -21.77 11.44 11.83
N THR A 236 -20.61 11.44 12.46
CA THR A 236 -19.48 10.58 12.09
C THR A 236 -18.62 10.25 13.31
N THR A 237 -17.52 9.57 13.12
CA THR A 237 -16.49 9.34 14.14
C THR A 237 -15.12 9.77 13.60
N TYR A 238 -14.14 9.98 14.49
CA TYR A 238 -12.77 10.31 14.08
C TYR A 238 -12.18 9.28 13.13
N ASP A 239 -12.35 7.99 13.40
CA ASP A 239 -11.83 6.90 12.55
C ASP A 239 -12.40 6.94 11.13
N LYS A 240 -13.69 7.26 10.99
CA LYS A 240 -14.32 7.42 9.66
C LYS A 240 -13.78 8.63 8.90
N ILE A 241 -13.46 9.71 9.60
CA ILE A 241 -12.82 10.90 9.01
C ILE A 241 -11.41 10.55 8.56
N ARG A 242 -10.61 9.89 9.42
CA ARG A 242 -9.24 9.48 9.13
C ARG A 242 -9.12 8.55 7.93
N LEU A 243 -10.09 7.66 7.71
CA LEU A 243 -10.11 6.77 6.54
C LEU A 243 -10.20 7.51 5.19
N LYS A 244 -10.53 8.80 5.21
CA LYS A 244 -10.65 9.62 4.01
C LYS A 244 -9.34 10.32 3.63
N PHE A 245 -8.49 10.60 4.58
CA PHE A 245 -7.20 11.29 4.44
C PHE A 245 -6.03 10.33 4.59
#